data_5b0c4ef8ef97d6eecc2b4af1d5a4ccf2
#
_entry.id   5b0c4ef8ef97d6eecc2b4af1d5a4ccf2
#
_cell.length_a   1.000
_cell.length_b   1.000
_cell.length_c   1.000
_cell.angle_alpha   90.00
_cell.angle_beta   90.00
_cell.angle_gamma   90.00
#
_symmetry.space_group_name_H-M   'P 1'
#
loop_
_entity.id
_entity.type
_entity.pdbx_description
1 polymer ?
#
loop_
_entity_poly.entity_id
_entity_poly.type
_entity_poly.pdbx_seq_one_letter_code
_entity_poly.pdbx_strand_id
1 'polypeptide(L)'
;MKKSKKALFAKAVAFLVAVGIAATTATTPVMADAPYKTYTVDGYGYVTETQTAYLPYETITKIGDEALLTPTDFTILDDGYMYILDSGNRRVVVSDMDSNLIKTFGEETLVNPRGIYVTADHTCYVADRDANKIFVFDKDGVLINEYGKPTAAMYGEAQDFLPIKIVVNESGTMYVVCESNTNGIVEISPVEGGTFLGYFGTNNTKNSLWTIIWRAILTDAQRAKMQSNIPATPDNMAIDKKGLLYTVTRGEQAETLKKLNIAGVNMIDANDAYEDVPAAVAVGNHDNIFVASQMGYIYEYNKEGELLFVFGGSDDGQQRIGLSTKVEAIQVGTDD
;
A
#
# COMPACT_ATOMS: atom_id res chain seq x y z
N MET A 1 26.06 60.56 -45.68
CA MET A 1 26.54 59.85 -44.46
C MET A 1 25.57 59.88 -43.26
N LYS A 2 24.52 60.71 -43.18
CA LYS A 2 23.60 60.78 -42.02
C LYS A 2 22.48 59.74 -42.02
N LYS A 3 22.12 59.13 -43.14
CA LYS A 3 21.06 58.07 -43.22
C LYS A 3 21.50 56.68 -42.70
N SER A 4 22.78 56.37 -42.77
CA SER A 4 23.34 55.08 -42.32
C SER A 4 23.37 54.91 -40.78
N LYS A 5 23.62 55.99 -40.03
CA LYS A 5 23.66 55.92 -38.57
C LYS A 5 22.29 55.76 -37.92
N LYS A 6 21.20 56.31 -38.50
CA LYS A 6 19.85 56.17 -38.00
C LYS A 6 19.32 54.72 -38.21
N ALA A 7 19.68 54.10 -39.33
CA ALA A 7 19.28 52.71 -39.60
C ALA A 7 20.03 51.70 -38.74
N LEU A 8 21.28 51.98 -38.38
CA LEU A 8 22.07 51.14 -37.49
C LEU A 8 21.56 51.23 -36.05
N PHE A 9 21.18 52.43 -35.59
CA PHE A 9 20.62 52.67 -34.26
C PHE A 9 19.25 52.02 -34.10
N ALA A 10 18.39 52.10 -35.11
CA ALA A 10 17.07 51.42 -35.11
C ALA A 10 17.21 49.90 -35.07
N LYS A 11 18.20 49.32 -35.75
CA LYS A 11 18.44 47.87 -35.72
C LYS A 11 19.03 47.42 -34.36
N ALA A 12 19.87 48.24 -33.73
CA ALA A 12 20.42 47.95 -32.40
C ALA A 12 19.32 48.03 -31.31
N VAL A 13 18.42 49.02 -31.40
CA VAL A 13 17.29 49.13 -30.46
C VAL A 13 16.28 47.99 -30.66
N ALA A 14 16.00 47.60 -31.90
CA ALA A 14 15.12 46.47 -32.20
C ALA A 14 15.73 45.14 -31.71
N PHE A 15 17.05 44.95 -31.79
CA PHE A 15 17.73 43.77 -31.28
C PHE A 15 17.74 43.75 -29.74
N LEU A 16 17.95 44.88 -29.08
CA LEU A 16 17.86 44.98 -27.61
C LEU A 16 16.46 44.72 -27.07
N VAL A 17 15.41 45.19 -27.77
CA VAL A 17 14.02 44.91 -27.40
C VAL A 17 13.67 43.45 -27.63
N ALA A 18 14.15 42.82 -28.72
CA ALA A 18 13.95 41.40 -28.99
C ALA A 18 14.66 40.51 -27.98
N VAL A 19 15.88 40.86 -27.55
CA VAL A 19 16.62 40.14 -26.49
C VAL A 19 15.94 40.35 -25.12
N GLY A 20 15.44 41.55 -24.84
CA GLY A 20 14.69 41.85 -23.61
C GLY A 20 13.36 41.07 -23.53
N ILE A 21 12.64 40.92 -24.64
CA ILE A 21 11.39 40.12 -24.67
C ILE A 21 11.71 38.63 -24.60
N ALA A 22 12.79 38.15 -25.19
CA ALA A 22 13.19 36.74 -25.07
C ALA A 22 13.69 36.39 -23.67
N ALA A 23 14.22 37.34 -22.91
CA ALA A 23 14.65 37.11 -21.52
C ALA A 23 13.48 37.14 -20.52
N THR A 24 12.29 37.66 -20.91
CA THR A 24 11.12 37.69 -20.04
C THR A 24 10.17 36.50 -20.26
N THR A 25 10.45 35.60 -21.22
CA THR A 25 9.72 34.37 -21.45
C THR A 25 10.43 33.09 -20.93
N ALA A 26 11.51 33.27 -20.15
CA ALA A 26 11.93 32.22 -19.25
C ALA A 26 10.84 32.10 -18.19
N THR A 27 9.77 31.34 -18.49
CA THR A 27 8.90 30.81 -17.47
C THR A 27 9.80 30.00 -16.53
N THR A 28 10.18 30.61 -15.40
CA THR A 28 10.60 29.78 -14.27
C THR A 28 9.49 28.75 -14.14
N PRO A 29 9.81 27.45 -14.13
CA PRO A 29 8.80 26.48 -13.77
C PRO A 29 8.28 26.94 -12.42
N VAL A 30 7.03 27.39 -12.36
CA VAL A 30 6.33 27.55 -11.09
C VAL A 30 6.26 26.14 -10.59
N MET A 31 7.17 25.77 -9.69
CA MET A 31 7.04 24.56 -8.90
C MET A 31 5.71 24.74 -8.19
N ALA A 32 4.70 24.03 -8.64
CA ALA A 32 3.42 24.02 -7.94
C ALA A 32 3.72 23.51 -6.53
N ASP A 33 3.47 24.35 -5.53
CA ASP A 33 3.58 23.93 -4.14
C ASP A 33 2.66 22.73 -3.96
N ALA A 34 3.13 21.70 -3.23
CA ALA A 34 2.27 20.59 -2.87
C ALA A 34 1.05 21.13 -2.12
N PRO A 35 -0.15 20.57 -2.33
CA PRO A 35 -1.37 21.02 -1.66
C PRO A 35 -1.39 20.67 -0.16
N TYR A 36 -0.33 20.09 0.35
CA TYR A 36 -0.13 19.65 1.73
C TYR A 36 1.23 20.11 2.26
N LYS A 37 1.37 20.09 3.58
CA LYS A 37 2.62 20.31 4.28
C LYS A 37 3.30 18.98 4.59
N THR A 38 4.62 19.00 4.65
CA THR A 38 5.43 17.87 5.10
C THR A 38 5.95 18.16 6.50
N TYR A 39 5.89 17.17 7.36
CA TYR A 39 6.34 17.22 8.74
C TYR A 39 7.41 16.16 8.98
N THR A 40 8.30 16.45 9.91
CA THR A 40 9.30 15.52 10.44
C THR A 40 9.32 15.61 11.97
N VAL A 41 10.07 14.72 12.60
CA VAL A 41 10.30 14.77 14.06
C VAL A 41 11.71 15.32 14.30
N ASP A 42 11.82 16.37 15.10
CA ASP A 42 13.12 16.95 15.45
C ASP A 42 13.88 16.08 16.48
N GLY A 43 15.13 16.44 16.75
CA GLY A 43 15.98 15.71 17.72
C GLY A 43 15.47 15.71 19.17
N TYR A 44 14.41 16.46 19.48
CA TYR A 44 13.74 16.50 20.78
C TYR A 44 12.41 15.74 20.78
N GLY A 45 11.99 15.17 19.65
CA GLY A 45 10.74 14.42 19.51
C GLY A 45 9.52 15.31 19.16
N TYR A 46 9.71 16.57 18.78
CA TYR A 46 8.60 17.45 18.37
C TYR A 46 8.36 17.38 16.87
N VAL A 47 7.08 17.32 16.48
CA VAL A 47 6.68 17.41 15.08
C VAL A 47 6.92 18.81 14.57
N THR A 48 7.71 18.94 13.51
CA THR A 48 8.16 20.22 12.92
C THR A 48 7.90 20.21 11.42
N GLU A 49 7.34 21.31 10.88
CA GLU A 49 7.19 21.49 9.43
C GLU A 49 8.56 21.54 8.74
N THR A 50 8.69 20.82 7.65
CA THR A 50 9.92 20.73 6.85
C THR A 50 9.64 20.98 5.37
N GLN A 51 10.69 20.94 4.55
CA GLN A 51 10.53 21.04 3.09
C GLN A 51 9.73 19.85 2.56
N THR A 52 8.95 20.09 1.50
CA THR A 52 8.19 19.07 0.83
C THR A 52 9.11 17.98 0.29
N ALA A 53 8.96 16.76 0.79
CA ALA A 53 9.76 15.60 0.39
C ALA A 53 9.27 15.00 -0.94
N TYR A 54 7.95 14.99 -1.14
CA TYR A 54 7.29 14.39 -2.31
C TYR A 54 6.36 15.41 -2.96
N LEU A 55 6.31 15.42 -4.28
CA LEU A 55 5.38 16.26 -5.05
C LEU A 55 4.36 15.36 -5.75
N PRO A 56 3.08 15.70 -5.71
CA PRO A 56 2.07 14.98 -6.47
C PRO A 56 2.34 15.16 -7.96
N TYR A 57 2.34 14.07 -8.70
CA TYR A 57 2.64 14.07 -10.13
C TYR A 57 1.38 13.99 -10.98
N GLU A 58 0.57 12.97 -10.76
CA GLU A 58 -0.58 12.68 -11.60
C GLU A 58 -1.72 11.99 -10.82
N THR A 59 -2.94 12.11 -11.33
CA THR A 59 -4.10 11.32 -10.90
C THR A 59 -4.61 10.49 -12.06
N ILE A 60 -4.52 9.17 -11.93
CA ILE A 60 -4.97 8.21 -12.94
C ILE A 60 -6.40 7.76 -12.58
N THR A 61 -7.38 8.11 -13.42
CA THR A 61 -8.79 7.73 -13.23
C THR A 61 -9.27 6.73 -14.29
N LYS A 62 -8.47 6.54 -15.32
CA LYS A 62 -8.74 5.61 -16.43
C LYS A 62 -7.43 5.08 -17.00
N ILE A 63 -7.48 3.89 -17.56
CA ILE A 63 -6.39 3.30 -18.33
C ILE A 63 -6.92 3.00 -19.74
N GLY A 64 -6.25 3.55 -20.76
CA GLY A 64 -6.81 3.56 -22.10
C GLY A 64 -8.12 4.36 -22.16
N ASP A 65 -9.16 3.79 -22.73
CA ASP A 65 -10.48 4.44 -22.90
C ASP A 65 -11.47 4.11 -21.77
N GLU A 66 -11.15 3.20 -20.87
CA GLU A 66 -12.04 2.73 -19.82
C GLU A 66 -11.70 3.31 -18.44
N ALA A 67 -12.73 3.76 -17.73
CA ALA A 67 -12.60 4.26 -16.38
C ALA A 67 -12.37 3.10 -15.39
N LEU A 68 -11.51 3.33 -14.39
CA LEU A 68 -11.38 2.45 -13.24
C LEU A 68 -12.59 2.62 -12.32
N LEU A 69 -13.10 1.52 -11.78
CA LEU A 69 -14.21 1.51 -10.84
C LEU A 69 -13.81 0.87 -9.52
N THR A 70 -13.71 1.68 -8.48
CA THR A 70 -13.32 1.25 -7.12
C THR A 70 -12.10 0.32 -7.12
N PRO A 71 -10.93 0.76 -7.64
CA PRO A 71 -9.71 -0.01 -7.52
C PRO A 71 -9.35 -0.19 -6.04
N THR A 72 -8.99 -1.41 -5.64
CA THR A 72 -8.74 -1.75 -4.23
C THR A 72 -7.28 -2.04 -3.92
N ASP A 73 -6.52 -2.47 -4.92
CA ASP A 73 -5.11 -2.80 -4.74
C ASP A 73 -4.36 -2.71 -6.08
N PHE A 74 -3.04 -2.62 -6.03
CA PHE A 74 -2.21 -2.62 -7.24
C PHE A 74 -0.79 -3.08 -6.92
N THR A 75 -0.04 -3.47 -7.95
CA THR A 75 1.39 -3.83 -7.86
C THR A 75 2.14 -3.17 -8.99
N ILE A 76 3.29 -2.57 -8.70
CA ILE A 76 4.23 -2.04 -9.68
C ILE A 76 5.42 -3.00 -9.72
N LEU A 77 5.82 -3.43 -10.91
CA LEU A 77 6.99 -4.29 -11.12
C LEU A 77 8.21 -3.48 -11.54
N ASP A 78 9.40 -4.02 -11.26
CA ASP A 78 10.69 -3.36 -11.58
C ASP A 78 10.90 -3.11 -13.09
N ASP A 79 10.16 -3.78 -13.96
CA ASP A 79 10.19 -3.60 -15.41
C ASP A 79 9.20 -2.54 -15.94
N GLY A 80 8.51 -1.82 -15.03
CA GLY A 80 7.62 -0.72 -15.36
C GLY A 80 6.17 -1.14 -15.68
N TYR A 81 5.80 -2.38 -15.41
CA TYR A 81 4.40 -2.79 -15.52
C TYR A 81 3.63 -2.49 -14.23
N MET A 82 2.44 -1.95 -14.36
CA MET A 82 1.50 -1.72 -13.29
C MET A 82 0.27 -2.61 -13.45
N TYR A 83 -0.01 -3.42 -12.44
CA TYR A 83 -1.18 -4.29 -12.36
C TYR A 83 -2.17 -3.68 -11.37
N ILE A 84 -3.34 -3.25 -11.85
CA ILE A 84 -4.37 -2.60 -11.04
C ILE A 84 -5.55 -3.56 -10.86
N LEU A 85 -5.94 -3.80 -9.62
CA LEU A 85 -7.14 -4.56 -9.30
C LEU A 85 -8.37 -3.65 -9.35
N ASP A 86 -9.00 -3.59 -10.50
CA ASP A 86 -10.21 -2.81 -10.79
C ASP A 86 -11.46 -3.56 -10.30
N SER A 87 -11.62 -3.56 -8.97
CA SER A 87 -12.55 -4.45 -8.25
C SER A 87 -14.00 -4.23 -8.60
N GLY A 88 -14.41 -2.99 -8.85
CA GLY A 88 -15.78 -2.69 -9.26
C GLY A 88 -16.13 -3.25 -10.63
N ASN A 89 -15.14 -3.37 -11.53
CA ASN A 89 -15.28 -4.02 -12.83
C ASN A 89 -14.89 -5.51 -12.80
N ARG A 90 -14.46 -6.04 -11.65
CA ARG A 90 -14.08 -7.44 -11.41
C ARG A 90 -12.98 -7.92 -12.37
N ARG A 91 -11.94 -7.11 -12.55
CA ARG A 91 -10.84 -7.39 -13.48
C ARG A 91 -9.51 -6.93 -12.95
N VAL A 92 -8.45 -7.42 -13.56
CA VAL A 92 -7.10 -6.88 -13.48
C VAL A 92 -6.83 -6.08 -14.74
N VAL A 93 -6.35 -4.85 -14.57
CA VAL A 93 -5.91 -3.97 -15.66
C VAL A 93 -4.39 -3.90 -15.60
N VAL A 94 -3.72 -4.16 -16.72
CA VAL A 94 -2.26 -4.05 -16.84
C VAL A 94 -1.93 -2.88 -17.74
N SER A 95 -1.11 -1.96 -17.24
CA SER A 95 -0.61 -0.80 -17.97
C SER A 95 0.90 -0.65 -17.83
N ASP A 96 1.48 0.21 -18.64
CA ASP A 96 2.80 0.78 -18.39
C ASP A 96 2.70 2.00 -17.43
N MET A 97 3.85 2.59 -17.08
CA MET A 97 3.91 3.77 -16.20
C MET A 97 3.37 5.05 -16.84
N ASP A 98 3.17 5.08 -18.17
CA ASP A 98 2.54 6.17 -18.92
C ASP A 98 1.03 5.97 -19.05
N SER A 99 0.42 5.03 -18.32
CA SER A 99 -1.01 4.69 -18.33
C SER A 99 -1.53 4.15 -19.67
N ASN A 100 -0.65 3.61 -20.52
CA ASN A 100 -1.08 2.92 -21.73
C ASN A 100 -1.59 1.52 -21.37
N LEU A 101 -2.78 1.20 -21.83
CA LEU A 101 -3.37 -0.12 -21.61
C LEU A 101 -2.59 -1.19 -22.37
N ILE A 102 -2.17 -2.24 -21.64
CA ILE A 102 -1.51 -3.40 -22.23
C ILE A 102 -2.52 -4.55 -22.39
N LYS A 103 -3.26 -4.88 -21.34
CA LYS A 103 -4.30 -5.92 -21.35
C LYS A 103 -5.21 -5.81 -20.12
N THR A 104 -6.36 -6.52 -20.21
CA THR A 104 -7.26 -6.79 -19.08
C THR A 104 -7.55 -8.28 -19.01
N PHE A 105 -7.87 -8.79 -17.82
CA PHE A 105 -8.29 -10.18 -17.63
C PHE A 105 -9.04 -10.34 -16.29
N GLY A 106 -9.72 -11.47 -16.14
CA GLY A 106 -10.37 -11.87 -14.90
C GLY A 106 -11.87 -11.59 -14.83
N GLU A 107 -12.46 -10.86 -15.77
CA GLU A 107 -13.87 -10.43 -15.76
C GLU A 107 -14.88 -11.57 -15.59
N GLU A 108 -14.59 -12.74 -16.16
CA GLU A 108 -15.47 -13.92 -16.08
C GLU A 108 -15.20 -14.77 -14.82
N THR A 109 -14.11 -14.53 -14.12
CA THR A 109 -13.62 -15.36 -13.01
C THR A 109 -13.84 -14.69 -11.65
N LEU A 110 -13.52 -13.38 -11.56
CA LEU A 110 -13.50 -12.64 -10.31
C LEU A 110 -14.92 -12.23 -9.88
N VAL A 111 -15.18 -12.29 -8.57
CA VAL A 111 -16.48 -11.98 -7.95
C VAL A 111 -16.40 -10.70 -7.12
N ASN A 112 -15.52 -10.65 -6.13
CA ASN A 112 -15.24 -9.48 -5.29
C ASN A 112 -13.75 -9.50 -4.90
N PRO A 113 -12.87 -9.24 -5.88
CA PRO A 113 -11.43 -9.24 -5.63
C PRO A 113 -11.03 -8.07 -4.74
N ARG A 114 -10.12 -8.30 -3.78
CA ARG A 114 -9.74 -7.33 -2.78
C ARG A 114 -8.24 -7.05 -2.73
N GLY A 115 -7.41 -8.03 -3.02
CA GLY A 115 -5.96 -7.92 -2.97
C GLY A 115 -5.28 -8.56 -4.18
N ILE A 116 -4.18 -7.95 -4.63
CA ILE A 116 -3.36 -8.45 -5.73
C ILE A 116 -1.90 -8.51 -5.33
N TYR A 117 -1.19 -9.50 -5.82
CA TYR A 117 0.25 -9.60 -5.78
C TYR A 117 0.77 -10.19 -7.09
N VAL A 118 1.81 -9.60 -7.64
CA VAL A 118 2.39 -10.06 -8.90
C VAL A 118 3.88 -10.32 -8.70
N THR A 119 4.33 -11.51 -9.08
CA THR A 119 5.74 -11.90 -9.03
C THR A 119 6.53 -11.32 -10.20
N ALA A 120 7.85 -11.31 -10.11
CA ALA A 120 8.72 -10.77 -11.14
C ALA A 120 8.59 -11.48 -12.51
N ASP A 121 8.08 -12.70 -12.56
CA ASP A 121 7.75 -13.45 -13.79
C ASP A 121 6.32 -13.19 -14.29
N HIS A 122 5.66 -12.16 -13.76
CA HIS A 122 4.28 -11.75 -14.08
C HIS A 122 3.20 -12.77 -13.71
N THR A 123 3.48 -13.71 -12.81
CA THR A 123 2.42 -14.54 -12.22
C THR A 123 1.59 -13.71 -11.27
N CYS A 124 0.28 -13.59 -11.55
CA CYS A 124 -0.63 -12.71 -10.83
C CYS A 124 -1.52 -13.50 -9.88
N TYR A 125 -1.45 -13.18 -8.59
CA TYR A 125 -2.26 -13.76 -7.53
C TYR A 125 -3.33 -12.76 -7.11
N VAL A 126 -4.59 -13.17 -7.14
CA VAL A 126 -5.74 -12.34 -6.76
C VAL A 126 -6.49 -12.98 -5.59
N ALA A 127 -6.54 -12.28 -4.47
CA ALA A 127 -7.35 -12.65 -3.33
C ALA A 127 -8.80 -12.18 -3.55
N ASP A 128 -9.72 -13.11 -3.76
CA ASP A 128 -11.14 -12.83 -3.99
C ASP A 128 -11.97 -13.24 -2.79
N ARG A 129 -12.47 -12.25 -2.09
CA ARG A 129 -13.16 -12.39 -0.83
C ARG A 129 -14.44 -13.24 -0.94
N ASP A 130 -15.30 -12.91 -1.91
CA ASP A 130 -16.63 -13.51 -2.01
C ASP A 130 -16.61 -14.82 -2.83
N ALA A 131 -15.58 -15.02 -3.67
CA ALA A 131 -15.30 -16.33 -4.25
C ALA A 131 -14.71 -17.30 -3.21
N ASN A 132 -14.22 -16.80 -2.05
CA ASN A 132 -13.51 -17.57 -1.02
C ASN A 132 -12.27 -18.29 -1.59
N LYS A 133 -11.55 -17.63 -2.51
CA LYS A 133 -10.45 -18.21 -3.26
C LYS A 133 -9.33 -17.21 -3.50
N ILE A 134 -8.17 -17.76 -3.79
CA ILE A 134 -7.07 -17.07 -4.46
C ILE A 134 -7.03 -17.61 -5.87
N PHE A 135 -7.10 -16.73 -6.85
CA PHE A 135 -6.94 -17.06 -8.26
C PHE A 135 -5.51 -16.74 -8.71
N VAL A 136 -4.93 -17.60 -9.54
CA VAL A 136 -3.58 -17.43 -10.07
C VAL A 136 -3.64 -17.38 -11.59
N PHE A 137 -3.20 -16.27 -12.15
CA PHE A 137 -3.14 -16.06 -13.60
C PHE A 137 -1.68 -16.02 -14.05
N ASP A 138 -1.41 -16.51 -15.23
CA ASP A 138 -0.09 -16.40 -15.87
C ASP A 138 0.13 -15.00 -16.46
N LYS A 139 1.33 -14.79 -17.01
CA LYS A 139 1.73 -13.54 -17.66
C LYS A 139 0.81 -13.13 -18.82
N ASP A 140 0.03 -14.03 -19.41
CA ASP A 140 -0.89 -13.76 -20.51
C ASP A 140 -2.32 -13.49 -20.02
N GLY A 141 -2.56 -13.60 -18.69
CA GLY A 141 -3.86 -13.41 -18.05
C GLY A 141 -4.75 -14.66 -18.05
N VAL A 142 -4.16 -15.84 -18.33
CA VAL A 142 -4.87 -17.11 -18.30
C VAL A 142 -4.89 -17.67 -16.89
N LEU A 143 -6.05 -18.08 -16.41
CA LEU A 143 -6.18 -18.75 -15.11
C LEU A 143 -5.45 -20.10 -15.13
N ILE A 144 -4.42 -20.23 -14.29
CA ILE A 144 -3.58 -21.45 -14.23
C ILE A 144 -3.77 -22.24 -12.94
N ASN A 145 -4.26 -21.61 -11.87
CA ASN A 145 -4.52 -22.28 -10.61
C ASN A 145 -5.53 -21.52 -9.74
N GLU A 146 -6.11 -22.22 -8.74
CA GLU A 146 -6.96 -21.62 -7.71
C GLU A 146 -6.74 -22.32 -6.37
N TYR A 147 -6.77 -21.55 -5.28
CA TYR A 147 -6.64 -22.06 -3.92
C TYR A 147 -7.86 -21.63 -3.10
N GLY A 148 -8.60 -22.60 -2.58
CA GLY A 148 -9.75 -22.38 -1.72
C GLY A 148 -9.41 -22.51 -0.25
N LYS A 149 -10.46 -22.64 0.58
CA LYS A 149 -10.34 -22.86 2.02
C LYS A 149 -9.44 -24.06 2.33
N PRO A 150 -8.40 -23.89 3.18
CA PRO A 150 -7.57 -25.01 3.60
C PRO A 150 -8.38 -26.10 4.31
N THR A 151 -8.10 -27.36 3.99
CA THR A 151 -8.79 -28.53 4.56
C THR A 151 -8.11 -29.09 5.81
N ALA A 152 -6.93 -28.57 6.19
CA ALA A 152 -6.19 -29.01 7.36
C ALA A 152 -7.00 -28.76 8.65
N ALA A 153 -7.05 -29.75 9.54
CA ALA A 153 -7.76 -29.61 10.82
C ALA A 153 -7.27 -28.43 11.67
N MET A 154 -5.98 -28.07 11.56
CA MET A 154 -5.39 -26.92 12.25
C MET A 154 -5.91 -25.56 11.76
N TYR A 155 -6.45 -25.48 10.53
CA TYR A 155 -7.11 -24.28 10.03
C TYR A 155 -8.40 -23.98 10.81
N GLY A 156 -9.12 -25.01 11.20
CA GLY A 156 -10.40 -24.94 11.92
C GLY A 156 -11.59 -25.04 10.98
N GLU A 157 -12.49 -26.00 11.24
CA GLU A 157 -13.66 -26.24 10.40
C GLU A 157 -14.61 -25.04 10.33
N ALA A 158 -14.79 -24.34 11.46
CA ALA A 158 -15.67 -23.18 11.58
C ALA A 158 -15.05 -21.87 11.07
N GLN A 159 -13.74 -21.85 10.72
CA GLN A 159 -13.07 -20.66 10.24
C GLN A 159 -13.39 -20.44 8.77
N ASP A 160 -13.90 -19.26 8.43
CA ASP A 160 -14.13 -18.86 7.04
C ASP A 160 -12.80 -18.53 6.35
N PHE A 161 -12.76 -18.67 5.02
CA PHE A 161 -11.65 -18.26 4.19
C PHE A 161 -12.11 -17.09 3.32
N LEU A 162 -11.93 -15.86 3.81
CA LEU A 162 -12.33 -14.61 3.16
C LEU A 162 -11.07 -13.79 2.85
N PRO A 163 -10.30 -14.16 1.81
CA PRO A 163 -9.00 -13.54 1.54
C PRO A 163 -9.18 -12.10 1.04
N ILE A 164 -8.46 -11.16 1.66
CA ILE A 164 -8.52 -9.72 1.33
C ILE A 164 -7.17 -9.13 0.93
N LYS A 165 -6.06 -9.75 1.32
CA LYS A 165 -4.71 -9.34 0.90
C LYS A 165 -3.82 -10.57 0.79
N ILE A 166 -2.92 -10.55 -0.17
CA ILE A 166 -1.97 -11.62 -0.44
C ILE A 166 -0.61 -11.05 -0.77
N VAL A 167 0.43 -11.72 -0.30
CA VAL A 167 1.81 -11.60 -0.81
C VAL A 167 2.43 -12.98 -0.93
N VAL A 168 3.41 -13.11 -1.80
CA VAL A 168 4.07 -14.39 -2.11
C VAL A 168 5.57 -14.20 -2.01
N ASN A 169 6.26 -15.10 -1.32
CA ASN A 169 7.70 -15.06 -1.22
C ASN A 169 8.37 -15.77 -2.43
N GLU A 170 9.69 -15.71 -2.52
CA GLU A 170 10.46 -16.32 -3.61
C GLU A 170 10.27 -17.84 -3.73
N SER A 171 9.92 -18.55 -2.66
CA SER A 171 9.63 -19.99 -2.69
C SER A 171 8.20 -20.32 -3.15
N GLY A 172 7.39 -19.30 -3.46
CA GLY A 172 5.99 -19.46 -3.83
C GLY A 172 5.03 -19.62 -2.65
N THR A 173 5.51 -19.52 -1.41
CA THR A 173 4.64 -19.56 -0.22
C THR A 173 3.77 -18.31 -0.19
N MET A 174 2.48 -18.52 -0.09
CA MET A 174 1.47 -17.46 -0.01
C MET A 174 1.19 -17.12 1.43
N TYR A 175 1.25 -15.83 1.76
CA TYR A 175 0.79 -15.24 3.01
C TYR A 175 -0.49 -14.49 2.73
N VAL A 176 -1.58 -14.86 3.43
CA VAL A 176 -2.92 -14.38 3.11
C VAL A 176 -3.57 -13.79 4.35
N VAL A 177 -3.96 -12.53 4.26
CA VAL A 177 -4.83 -11.90 5.24
C VAL A 177 -6.27 -12.25 4.90
N CYS A 178 -6.98 -12.85 5.85
CA CYS A 178 -8.39 -13.18 5.71
C CYS A 178 -9.23 -12.32 6.65
N GLU A 179 -10.33 -11.78 6.15
CA GLU A 179 -11.27 -11.00 6.95
C GLU A 179 -11.83 -11.84 8.11
N SER A 180 -11.92 -11.24 9.28
CA SER A 180 -12.43 -11.87 10.50
C SER A 180 -11.60 -13.07 11.03
N ASN A 181 -10.41 -13.32 10.49
CA ASN A 181 -9.53 -14.37 10.98
C ASN A 181 -8.57 -13.82 12.05
N THR A 182 -8.88 -14.09 13.31
CA THR A 182 -8.09 -13.61 14.45
C THR A 182 -6.90 -14.50 14.82
N ASN A 183 -6.70 -15.63 14.10
CA ASN A 183 -5.59 -16.55 14.37
C ASN A 183 -4.25 -16.06 13.79
N GLY A 184 -4.28 -15.11 12.85
CA GLY A 184 -3.09 -14.56 12.19
C GLY A 184 -3.18 -14.64 10.67
N ILE A 185 -2.04 -14.41 10.01
CA ILE A 185 -1.91 -14.51 8.56
C ILE A 185 -1.89 -15.98 8.17
N VAL A 186 -2.70 -16.37 7.21
CA VAL A 186 -2.78 -17.75 6.70
C VAL A 186 -1.57 -18.03 5.81
N GLU A 187 -0.79 -19.04 6.14
CA GLU A 187 0.39 -19.44 5.36
C GLU A 187 0.06 -20.71 4.56
N ILE A 188 0.21 -20.62 3.23
CA ILE A 188 -0.15 -21.68 2.27
C ILE A 188 1.05 -21.96 1.37
N SER A 189 1.48 -23.22 1.32
CA SER A 189 2.43 -23.70 0.30
C SER A 189 1.70 -23.98 -1.01
N PRO A 190 2.29 -23.68 -2.20
CA PRO A 190 1.69 -24.01 -3.49
C PRO A 190 1.69 -25.51 -3.80
N VAL A 191 2.39 -26.32 -2.99
CA VAL A 191 2.53 -27.76 -3.19
C VAL A 191 1.17 -28.47 -2.95
N GLU A 192 0.89 -29.50 -3.74
CA GLU A 192 -0.29 -30.36 -3.62
C GLU A 192 -1.64 -29.63 -3.66
N GLY A 193 -1.71 -28.52 -4.45
CA GLY A 193 -2.96 -27.75 -4.59
C GLY A 193 -3.26 -26.82 -3.42
N GLY A 194 -2.26 -26.52 -2.57
CA GLY A 194 -2.38 -25.56 -1.48
C GLY A 194 -2.37 -26.20 -0.10
N THR A 195 -1.17 -26.53 0.40
CA THR A 195 -1.02 -27.08 1.77
C THR A 195 -0.98 -25.97 2.80
N PHE A 196 -1.86 -26.00 3.79
CA PHE A 196 -1.84 -25.10 4.93
C PHE A 196 -0.61 -25.38 5.81
N LEU A 197 0.25 -24.39 5.99
CA LEU A 197 1.45 -24.50 6.81
C LEU A 197 1.21 -24.05 8.26
N GLY A 198 0.34 -23.08 8.46
CA GLY A 198 0.06 -22.53 9.78
C GLY A 198 -0.50 -21.13 9.74
N TYR A 199 -0.55 -20.50 10.92
CA TYR A 199 -0.85 -19.09 11.11
C TYR A 199 0.42 -18.34 11.48
N PHE A 200 0.77 -17.34 10.69
CA PHE A 200 1.97 -16.55 10.83
C PHE A 200 1.68 -15.21 11.52
N GLY A 201 2.65 -14.71 12.29
CA GLY A 201 2.59 -13.35 12.84
C GLY A 201 1.40 -13.10 13.77
N THR A 202 1.01 -14.09 14.57
CA THR A 202 -0.10 -13.95 15.52
C THR A 202 0.12 -12.73 16.41
N ASN A 203 -0.89 -11.86 16.49
CA ASN A 203 -0.90 -10.77 17.44
C ASN A 203 -0.97 -11.35 18.86
N ASN A 204 0.16 -11.45 19.55
CA ASN A 204 0.20 -11.81 20.95
C ASN A 204 -0.51 -10.72 21.75
N THR A 205 -1.77 -10.97 22.12
CA THR A 205 -2.34 -10.23 23.23
C THR A 205 -1.44 -10.45 24.42
N LYS A 206 -0.86 -9.38 24.96
CA LYS A 206 -0.10 -9.44 26.22
C LYS A 206 -1.05 -9.89 27.33
N ASN A 207 -1.38 -11.19 27.36
CA ASN A 207 -2.05 -11.80 28.49
C ASN A 207 -1.04 -11.77 29.64
N SER A 208 -1.10 -10.72 30.44
CA SER A 208 -0.38 -10.64 31.70
C SER A 208 -0.65 -11.92 32.47
N LEU A 209 0.39 -12.52 33.09
CA LEU A 209 0.22 -13.64 34.03
C LEU A 209 -0.92 -13.37 35.02
N TRP A 210 -1.13 -12.11 35.42
CA TRP A 210 -2.24 -11.65 36.22
C TRP A 210 -3.60 -11.89 35.55
N THR A 211 -3.76 -11.67 34.27
CA THR A 211 -5.01 -11.93 33.53
C THR A 211 -5.35 -13.42 33.53
N ILE A 212 -4.34 -14.28 33.39
CA ILE A 212 -4.50 -15.74 33.44
C ILE A 212 -4.93 -16.16 34.86
N ILE A 213 -4.29 -15.64 35.91
CA ILE A 213 -4.62 -15.92 37.31
C ILE A 213 -6.03 -15.43 37.63
N TRP A 214 -6.38 -14.21 37.24
CA TRP A 214 -7.72 -13.66 37.45
C TRP A 214 -8.81 -14.45 36.75
N ARG A 215 -8.58 -14.89 35.49
CA ARG A 215 -9.53 -15.78 34.77
C ARG A 215 -9.77 -17.10 35.47
N ALA A 216 -8.77 -17.63 36.19
CA ALA A 216 -8.93 -18.87 36.96
C ALA A 216 -9.75 -18.70 38.23
N ILE A 217 -9.83 -17.49 38.80
CA ILE A 217 -10.50 -17.19 40.09
C ILE A 217 -11.91 -16.63 39.88
N LEU A 218 -12.21 -16.03 38.71
CA LEU A 218 -13.49 -15.38 38.43
C LEU A 218 -14.60 -16.39 38.09
N THR A 219 -15.82 -16.09 38.47
CA THR A 219 -17.03 -16.83 38.08
C THR A 219 -17.33 -16.67 36.58
N ASP A 220 -18.11 -17.59 35.97
CA ASP A 220 -18.45 -17.54 34.55
C ASP A 220 -19.15 -16.23 34.14
N ALA A 221 -20.01 -15.70 35.01
CA ALA A 221 -20.69 -14.42 34.81
C ALA A 221 -19.72 -13.21 34.83
N GLN A 222 -18.65 -13.29 35.61
CA GLN A 222 -17.60 -12.29 35.66
C GLN A 222 -16.63 -12.43 34.50
N ARG A 223 -16.31 -13.66 34.06
CA ARG A 223 -15.51 -13.94 32.86
C ARG A 223 -16.19 -13.40 31.59
N ALA A 224 -17.52 -13.55 31.49
CA ALA A 224 -18.29 -13.02 30.37
C ALA A 224 -18.30 -11.49 30.26
N LYS A 225 -18.02 -10.79 31.37
CA LYS A 225 -17.88 -9.32 31.40
C LYS A 225 -16.44 -8.83 31.20
N MET A 226 -15.46 -9.73 31.27
CA MET A 226 -14.10 -9.37 30.88
C MET A 226 -14.07 -9.17 29.36
N GLN A 227 -13.62 -8.00 28.93
CA GLN A 227 -13.32 -7.75 27.52
C GLN A 227 -12.42 -8.88 27.01
N SER A 228 -12.93 -9.68 26.10
CA SER A 228 -12.09 -10.66 25.42
C SER A 228 -11.11 -9.86 24.57
N ASN A 229 -9.82 -9.87 24.93
CA ASN A 229 -8.78 -9.37 24.05
C ASN A 229 -8.71 -10.33 22.85
N ILE A 230 -9.55 -10.09 21.86
CA ILE A 230 -9.49 -10.80 20.59
C ILE A 230 -8.30 -10.16 19.84
N PRO A 231 -7.30 -10.95 19.40
CA PRO A 231 -6.22 -10.42 18.58
C PRO A 231 -6.80 -9.75 17.34
N ALA A 232 -6.35 -8.54 17.04
CA ALA A 232 -6.75 -7.87 15.82
C ALA A 232 -6.05 -8.53 14.62
N THR A 233 -6.80 -8.80 13.56
CA THR A 233 -6.27 -9.25 12.28
C THR A 233 -5.53 -8.10 11.59
N PRO A 234 -4.39 -8.32 10.92
CA PRO A 234 -3.81 -7.31 10.05
C PRO A 234 -4.82 -6.86 8.98
N ASP A 235 -4.80 -5.57 8.66
CA ASP A 235 -5.67 -4.98 7.63
C ASP A 235 -4.99 -4.98 6.27
N ASN A 236 -3.68 -4.82 6.25
CA ASN A 236 -2.88 -4.80 5.03
C ASN A 236 -1.47 -5.36 5.30
N MET A 237 -0.80 -5.75 4.22
CA MET A 237 0.48 -6.43 4.29
C MET A 237 1.32 -6.17 3.04
N ALA A 238 2.64 -6.05 3.22
CA ALA A 238 3.64 -6.02 2.16
C ALA A 238 4.75 -7.03 2.46
N ILE A 239 5.53 -7.37 1.44
CA ILE A 239 6.73 -8.20 1.56
C ILE A 239 7.90 -7.49 0.87
N ASP A 240 9.08 -7.52 1.48
CA ASP A 240 10.29 -6.99 0.85
C ASP A 240 11.04 -8.07 0.04
N LYS A 241 12.06 -7.65 -0.69
CA LYS A 241 12.95 -8.53 -1.48
C LYS A 241 13.74 -9.53 -0.62
N LYS A 242 13.75 -9.38 0.72
CA LYS A 242 14.41 -10.28 1.69
C LYS A 242 13.43 -11.29 2.30
N GLY A 243 12.14 -11.19 1.94
CA GLY A 243 11.07 -12.03 2.46
C GLY A 243 10.56 -11.63 3.84
N LEU A 244 10.89 -10.42 4.32
CA LEU A 244 10.32 -9.88 5.55
C LEU A 244 8.91 -9.37 5.28
N LEU A 245 7.98 -9.67 6.19
CA LEU A 245 6.60 -9.23 6.09
C LEU A 245 6.37 -7.96 6.92
N TYR A 246 5.70 -7.01 6.32
CA TYR A 246 5.28 -5.76 6.96
C TYR A 246 3.77 -5.77 7.05
N THR A 247 3.23 -5.48 8.24
CA THR A 247 1.78 -5.48 8.45
C THR A 247 1.33 -4.23 9.15
N VAL A 248 0.15 -3.75 8.77
CA VAL A 248 -0.56 -2.72 9.52
C VAL A 248 -1.86 -3.28 10.08
N THR A 249 -2.18 -2.89 11.30
CA THR A 249 -3.32 -3.40 12.05
C THR A 249 -4.04 -2.23 12.73
N ARG A 250 -5.35 -2.17 12.61
CA ARG A 250 -6.21 -1.20 13.30
C ARG A 250 -6.50 -1.66 14.72
N GLY A 251 -6.65 -0.71 15.62
CA GLY A 251 -7.13 -0.92 16.98
C GLY A 251 -6.20 -0.37 18.05
N GLU A 252 -6.77 0.16 19.12
CA GLU A 252 -6.06 0.82 20.22
C GLU A 252 -5.06 -0.07 20.99
N GLN A 253 -5.20 -1.40 20.89
CA GLN A 253 -4.33 -2.36 21.61
C GLN A 253 -3.43 -3.18 20.70
N ALA A 254 -3.47 -2.90 19.37
CA ALA A 254 -2.62 -3.57 18.41
C ALA A 254 -1.29 -2.81 18.24
N GLU A 255 -0.21 -3.53 18.01
CA GLU A 255 0.99 -2.93 17.44
C GLU A 255 0.66 -2.57 15.99
N THR A 256 0.48 -1.28 15.72
CA THR A 256 -0.09 -0.76 14.47
C THR A 256 0.75 -1.13 13.26
N LEU A 257 2.07 -0.97 13.33
CA LEU A 257 3.04 -1.35 12.29
C LEU A 257 3.96 -2.43 12.84
N LYS A 258 4.13 -3.51 12.07
CA LYS A 258 5.10 -4.57 12.37
C LYS A 258 5.96 -4.87 11.17
N LYS A 259 7.22 -5.21 11.45
CA LYS A 259 8.17 -5.81 10.52
C LYS A 259 8.50 -7.20 11.05
N LEU A 260 7.97 -8.23 10.42
CA LEU A 260 8.04 -9.60 10.89
C LEU A 260 9.17 -10.36 10.19
N ASN A 261 10.02 -11.02 10.97
CA ASN A 261 11.00 -11.96 10.44
C ASN A 261 10.35 -13.31 10.09
N ILE A 262 11.13 -14.24 9.56
CA ILE A 262 10.67 -15.59 9.16
C ILE A 262 10.04 -16.41 10.29
N ALA A 263 10.29 -16.05 11.54
CA ALA A 263 9.69 -16.68 12.74
C ALA A 263 8.43 -15.94 13.21
N GLY A 264 7.96 -14.91 12.50
CA GLY A 264 6.81 -14.10 12.88
C GLY A 264 7.07 -13.15 14.06
N VAL A 265 8.33 -12.86 14.38
CA VAL A 265 8.71 -11.96 15.47
C VAL A 265 8.83 -10.53 14.93
N ASN A 266 8.19 -9.57 15.59
CA ASN A 266 8.33 -8.17 15.26
C ASN A 266 9.74 -7.67 15.54
N MET A 267 10.36 -7.03 14.55
CA MET A 267 11.75 -6.56 14.57
C MET A 267 11.87 -5.06 14.84
N ILE A 268 10.76 -4.32 14.83
CA ILE A 268 10.74 -2.86 15.03
C ILE A 268 9.80 -2.50 16.17
N ASP A 269 10.10 -1.38 16.81
CA ASP A 269 9.21 -0.72 17.77
C ASP A 269 8.83 0.64 17.16
N ALA A 270 7.92 0.61 16.21
CA ALA A 270 7.41 1.82 15.58
C ALA A 270 6.56 2.57 16.59
N ASN A 271 7.05 3.72 17.03
CA ASN A 271 6.33 4.57 17.95
C ASN A 271 4.99 5.00 17.36
N ASP A 272 3.96 4.97 18.20
CA ASP A 272 2.55 5.29 17.91
C ASP A 272 2.36 6.77 17.53
N ALA A 273 3.00 7.20 16.46
CA ALA A 273 2.79 8.55 15.91
C ALA A 273 1.47 8.69 15.17
N TYR A 274 0.62 7.64 15.20
CA TYR A 274 -0.66 7.67 14.50
C TYR A 274 -1.76 8.19 15.40
N GLU A 275 -2.26 9.36 15.08
CA GLU A 275 -3.61 9.79 15.50
C GLU A 275 -4.69 9.26 14.53
N ASP A 276 -4.29 8.58 13.43
CA ASP A 276 -5.17 8.19 12.31
C ASP A 276 -5.14 6.67 12.09
N VAL A 277 -6.13 6.16 11.36
CA VAL A 277 -6.33 4.73 11.14
C VAL A 277 -5.49 4.27 9.93
N PRO A 278 -4.53 3.33 10.09
CA PRO A 278 -3.74 2.84 8.98
C PRO A 278 -4.62 2.06 7.98
N ALA A 279 -4.31 2.20 6.70
CA ALA A 279 -5.01 1.54 5.61
C ALA A 279 -4.12 0.56 4.84
N ALA A 280 -2.88 0.97 4.53
CA ALA A 280 -1.98 0.20 3.69
C ALA A 280 -0.52 0.41 4.08
N VAL A 281 0.33 -0.55 3.71
CA VAL A 281 1.78 -0.51 3.92
C VAL A 281 2.50 -0.91 2.65
N ALA A 282 3.62 -0.23 2.36
CA ALA A 282 4.56 -0.58 1.30
C ALA A 282 6.00 -0.42 1.79
N VAL A 283 6.94 -1.01 1.06
CA VAL A 283 8.37 -0.94 1.36
C VAL A 283 9.11 -0.49 0.12
N GLY A 284 9.93 0.55 0.25
CA GLY A 284 10.78 1.08 -0.80
C GLY A 284 12.08 0.30 -0.98
N ASN A 285 12.81 0.65 -2.03
CA ASN A 285 14.07 -0.02 -2.38
C ASN A 285 15.19 0.20 -1.35
N HIS A 286 15.10 1.26 -0.55
CA HIS A 286 16.04 1.58 0.54
C HIS A 286 15.62 1.03 1.91
N ASP A 287 14.68 0.07 1.93
CA ASP A 287 14.07 -0.50 3.13
C ASP A 287 13.22 0.52 3.94
N ASN A 288 12.91 1.70 3.40
CA ASN A 288 11.98 2.64 4.01
C ASN A 288 10.57 2.05 3.99
N ILE A 289 9.82 2.32 5.06
CA ILE A 289 8.48 1.77 5.23
C ILE A 289 7.49 2.93 5.06
N PHE A 290 6.53 2.76 4.16
CA PHE A 290 5.48 3.74 3.91
C PHE A 290 4.16 3.19 4.40
N VAL A 291 3.49 3.95 5.26
CA VAL A 291 2.16 3.61 5.76
C VAL A 291 1.18 4.69 5.37
N ALA A 292 0.18 4.32 4.61
CA ALA A 292 -0.91 5.23 4.26
C ALA A 292 -2.04 5.09 5.29
N SER A 293 -2.56 6.23 5.74
CA SER A 293 -3.74 6.28 6.58
C SER A 293 -5.04 6.36 5.77
N GLN A 294 -6.15 6.04 6.38
CA GLN A 294 -7.46 6.18 5.73
C GLN A 294 -7.77 7.61 5.31
N MET A 295 -7.26 8.60 6.03
CA MET A 295 -7.47 10.02 5.74
C MET A 295 -6.45 10.61 4.74
N GLY A 296 -5.63 9.78 4.11
CA GLY A 296 -4.73 10.21 3.05
C GLY A 296 -3.37 10.71 3.51
N TYR A 297 -3.05 10.66 4.80
CA TYR A 297 -1.70 10.91 5.27
C TYR A 297 -0.80 9.72 4.98
N ILE A 298 0.44 10.00 4.60
CA ILE A 298 1.48 9.00 4.36
C ILE A 298 2.58 9.25 5.37
N TYR A 299 2.91 8.20 6.11
CA TYR A 299 3.97 8.15 7.12
C TYR A 299 5.13 7.35 6.55
N GLU A 300 6.29 7.98 6.44
CA GLU A 300 7.52 7.33 6.02
C GLU A 300 8.40 7.05 7.22
N TYR A 301 8.83 5.81 7.37
CA TYR A 301 9.74 5.35 8.42
C TYR A 301 11.02 4.82 7.80
N ASN A 302 12.11 4.91 8.55
CA ASN A 302 13.32 4.17 8.21
C ASN A 302 13.14 2.66 8.49
N LYS A 303 14.14 1.87 8.13
CA LYS A 303 14.13 0.40 8.32
C LYS A 303 14.10 -0.05 9.78
N GLU A 304 14.42 0.82 10.73
CA GLU A 304 14.36 0.61 12.18
C GLU A 304 12.98 0.95 12.77
N GLY A 305 12.09 1.59 12.00
CA GLY A 305 10.75 2.01 12.44
C GLY A 305 10.71 3.42 13.02
N GLU A 306 11.74 4.24 12.82
CA GLU A 306 11.74 5.63 13.23
C GLU A 306 11.07 6.50 12.15
N LEU A 307 10.14 7.37 12.57
CA LEU A 307 9.41 8.25 11.67
C LEU A 307 10.34 9.30 11.04
N LEU A 308 10.37 9.36 9.72
CA LEU A 308 11.13 10.33 8.94
C LEU A 308 10.26 11.50 8.50
N PHE A 309 9.14 11.21 7.82
CA PHE A 309 8.26 12.21 7.26
C PHE A 309 6.78 11.84 7.42
N VAL A 310 5.93 12.88 7.47
CA VAL A 310 4.48 12.77 7.31
C VAL A 310 4.06 13.76 6.24
N PHE A 311 3.36 13.32 5.22
CA PHE A 311 2.90 14.16 4.11
C PHE A 311 1.54 13.67 3.59
N GLY A 312 1.00 14.35 2.56
CA GLY A 312 -0.35 14.06 2.07
C GLY A 312 -1.43 14.68 2.94
N GLY A 313 -2.62 14.12 2.92
CA GLY A 313 -3.75 14.55 3.73
C GLY A 313 -5.11 14.29 3.11
N SER A 314 -6.15 14.69 3.82
CA SER A 314 -7.54 14.50 3.40
C SER A 314 -7.96 15.53 2.36
N ASP A 315 -8.61 15.06 1.29
CA ASP A 315 -9.29 15.94 0.33
C ASP A 315 -10.66 16.38 0.89
N ASP A 316 -10.90 17.68 0.82
CA ASP A 316 -12.16 18.32 1.21
C ASP A 316 -13.25 18.25 0.12
N GLY A 317 -13.06 17.42 -0.92
CA GLY A 317 -13.95 17.25 -2.06
C GLY A 317 -13.62 18.15 -3.26
N GLN A 318 -12.49 18.86 -3.23
CA GLN A 318 -12.03 19.68 -4.34
C GLN A 318 -11.20 18.90 -5.37
N GLN A 319 -10.96 17.61 -5.14
CA GLN A 319 -10.20 16.71 -6.01
C GLN A 319 -8.79 17.23 -6.34
N ARG A 320 -8.10 17.72 -5.33
CA ARG A 320 -6.71 18.19 -5.46
C ARG A 320 -5.75 17.00 -5.57
N ILE A 321 -4.85 17.04 -6.56
CA ILE A 321 -3.81 16.04 -6.74
C ILE A 321 -2.95 15.95 -5.47
N GLY A 322 -2.69 14.75 -4.97
CA GLY A 322 -1.90 14.50 -3.76
C GLY A 322 -2.68 14.51 -2.45
N LEU A 323 -4.01 14.71 -2.52
CA LEU A 323 -4.93 14.54 -1.40
C LEU A 323 -5.92 13.43 -1.69
N SER A 324 -6.37 12.71 -0.67
CA SER A 324 -7.26 11.55 -0.82
C SER A 324 -8.44 11.61 0.14
N THR A 325 -9.64 11.25 -0.33
CA THR A 325 -10.80 11.06 0.53
C THR A 325 -10.76 9.73 1.27
N LYS A 326 -10.10 8.72 0.69
CA LYS A 326 -9.88 7.40 1.24
C LYS A 326 -8.71 6.72 0.53
N VAL A 327 -7.81 6.11 1.29
CA VAL A 327 -6.74 5.28 0.75
C VAL A 327 -7.07 3.80 0.96
N GLU A 328 -6.93 2.99 -0.08
CA GLU A 328 -7.08 1.53 -0.03
C GLU A 328 -5.73 0.82 -0.13
N ALA A 329 -4.81 1.31 -0.96
CA ALA A 329 -3.50 0.71 -1.17
C ALA A 329 -2.41 1.76 -1.36
N ILE A 330 -1.17 1.38 -1.12
CA ILE A 330 0.04 2.15 -1.41
C ILE A 330 1.10 1.22 -2.00
N GLN A 331 1.87 1.72 -2.96
CA GLN A 331 3.06 1.05 -3.48
C GLN A 331 4.18 2.08 -3.66
N VAL A 332 5.41 1.61 -3.63
CA VAL A 332 6.60 2.41 -3.94
C VAL A 332 7.10 2.01 -5.32
N GLY A 333 7.37 2.99 -6.15
CA GLY A 333 7.93 2.78 -7.49
C GLY A 333 9.40 2.36 -7.45
N THR A 334 9.99 2.18 -8.63
CA THR A 334 11.40 1.78 -8.78
C THR A 334 12.39 2.91 -8.53
N ASP A 335 11.91 4.16 -8.55
CA ASP A 335 12.71 5.40 -8.51
C ASP A 335 12.59 6.13 -7.15
N ASP A 336 12.32 5.40 -6.06
CA ASP A 336 12.19 5.95 -4.70
C ASP A 336 13.46 6.54 -4.11
#